data_c8318ed28dc3bdc23cb5ebd611d87136
#
_entry.id   c8318ed28dc3bdc23cb5ebd611d87136
#
_cell.length_a   1.000
_cell.length_b   1.000
_cell.length_c   1.000
_cell.angle_alpha   90.00
_cell.angle_beta   90.00
_cell.angle_gamma   90.00
#
_symmetry.space_group_name_H-M   'P 1'
#
loop_
_entity.id
_entity.type
_entity.pdbx_description
1 polymer ?
#
loop_
_entity_poly.entity_id
_entity_poly.type
_entity_poly.pdbx_seq_one_letter_code
_entity_poly.pdbx_strand_id
1 'polypeptide(L)'
;MKTYKIYKGCHYSNFFPRIQLLSKVSYMSQSGCIVFDESCKYEIDETSCVNKLFGFCFGFGVHENSIRFGWTYNAPTNQIYIWKYFYINGKLEKEKIFACEIGESNFYEILANKSNNVKNEYLVTLKINNKKVYPLNDSLDDYYTKVQSTKCFITTLGPYFGGNTRAPHTMKIEYYGREMTKTH
;
A
#
# COMPACT_ATOMS: atom_id res chain seq x y z
N MET A 1 14.64 0.64 12.48
CA MET A 1 14.77 0.06 11.14
C MET A 1 14.26 -1.36 11.14
N LYS A 2 13.43 -1.73 10.19
CA LYS A 2 13.02 -3.11 9.93
C LYS A 2 13.36 -3.44 8.49
N THR A 3 13.78 -4.67 8.22
CA THR A 3 13.95 -5.16 6.86
C THR A 3 12.90 -6.23 6.60
N TYR A 4 12.02 -5.96 5.65
CA TYR A 4 11.08 -6.95 5.16
C TYR A 4 11.74 -7.76 4.05
N LYS A 5 11.75 -9.08 4.22
CA LYS A 5 12.33 -10.03 3.25
C LYS A 5 11.22 -10.84 2.61
N ILE A 6 11.19 -10.84 1.29
CA ILE A 6 10.38 -11.76 0.50
C ILE A 6 11.34 -12.81 -0.04
N TYR A 7 11.28 -14.02 0.47
CA TYR A 7 12.23 -15.08 0.09
C TYR A 7 11.96 -15.60 -1.32
N LYS A 8 13.02 -16.07 -2.00
CA LYS A 8 12.91 -16.74 -3.31
C LYS A 8 11.83 -17.82 -3.28
N GLY A 9 10.98 -17.83 -4.30
CA GLY A 9 9.86 -18.80 -4.41
C GLY A 9 8.67 -18.50 -3.52
N CYS A 10 8.68 -17.39 -2.76
CA CYS A 10 7.58 -16.96 -1.89
C CYS A 10 6.85 -15.74 -2.46
N HIS A 11 5.63 -15.53 -1.98
CA HIS A 11 4.86 -14.31 -2.19
C HIS A 11 4.94 -13.38 -0.99
N TYR A 12 4.90 -13.93 0.21
CA TYR A 12 4.80 -13.20 1.46
C TYR A 12 6.17 -12.82 2.01
N SER A 13 6.23 -11.62 2.58
CA SER A 13 7.37 -11.21 3.38
C SER A 13 7.25 -11.74 4.83
N ASN A 14 8.29 -11.51 5.62
CA ASN A 14 8.30 -11.74 7.07
C ASN A 14 7.48 -10.69 7.87
N PHE A 15 6.47 -10.09 7.27
CA PHE A 15 5.55 -9.15 7.92
C PHE A 15 4.47 -9.90 8.69
N PHE A 16 4.16 -9.42 9.90
CA PHE A 16 3.07 -9.93 10.73
C PHE A 16 1.90 -8.93 10.73
N PRO A 17 0.73 -9.30 10.16
CA PRO A 17 -0.46 -8.48 10.16
C PRO A 17 -0.94 -8.15 11.58
N ARG A 18 -1.47 -6.93 11.76
CA ARG A 18 -2.17 -6.52 12.98
C ARG A 18 -3.64 -6.29 12.68
N ILE A 19 -4.50 -6.67 13.62
CA ILE A 19 -5.94 -6.49 13.53
C ILE A 19 -6.36 -5.40 14.51
N GLN A 20 -7.21 -4.48 14.07
CA GLN A 20 -7.79 -3.43 14.91
C GLN A 20 -9.30 -3.31 14.70
N LEU A 21 -10.04 -3.05 15.79
CA LEU A 21 -11.48 -2.82 15.73
C LEU A 21 -11.78 -1.40 15.23
N LEU A 22 -12.68 -1.28 14.26
CA LEU A 22 -13.07 -0.01 13.64
C LEU A 22 -14.03 0.82 14.49
N SER A 23 -14.71 0.21 15.48
CA SER A 23 -15.72 0.89 16.29
C SER A 23 -15.19 2.09 17.09
N LYS A 24 -13.87 2.13 17.32
CA LYS A 24 -13.20 3.19 18.11
C LYS A 24 -12.25 4.05 17.27
N VAL A 25 -12.30 3.94 15.95
CA VAL A 25 -11.31 4.57 15.06
C VAL A 25 -11.99 5.57 14.14
N SER A 26 -11.69 6.85 14.33
CA SER A 26 -12.09 7.94 13.42
C SER A 26 -11.04 8.23 12.35
N TYR A 27 -9.80 7.84 12.59
CA TYR A 27 -8.66 8.10 11.74
C TYR A 27 -7.68 6.93 11.76
N MET A 28 -7.18 6.55 10.61
CA MET A 28 -6.17 5.51 10.43
C MET A 28 -5.03 6.04 9.58
N SER A 29 -3.80 5.75 9.97
CA SER A 29 -2.65 5.98 9.12
C SER A 29 -1.68 4.80 9.17
N GLN A 30 -1.04 4.56 8.04
CA GLN A 30 0.12 3.71 7.96
C GLN A 30 1.19 4.46 7.17
N SER A 31 2.35 4.69 7.78
CA SER A 31 3.37 5.54 7.21
C SER A 31 4.78 5.07 7.56
N GLY A 32 5.73 5.40 6.70
CA GLY A 32 7.15 5.18 6.93
C GLY A 32 8.02 5.50 5.73
N CYS A 33 9.31 5.67 5.99
CA CYS A 33 10.33 5.74 4.95
C CYS A 33 10.61 4.34 4.42
N ILE A 34 10.62 4.21 3.11
CA ILE A 34 10.92 2.95 2.40
C ILE A 34 12.14 3.16 1.54
N VAL A 35 13.03 2.15 1.56
CA VAL A 35 14.16 2.02 0.65
C VAL A 35 14.06 0.67 -0.04
N PHE A 36 14.04 0.68 -1.37
CA PHE A 36 14.17 -0.53 -2.18
C PHE A 36 15.65 -0.74 -2.48
N ASP A 37 16.23 -1.85 -2.02
CA ASP A 37 17.63 -2.16 -2.31
C ASP A 37 17.81 -2.82 -3.68
N GLU A 38 19.05 -3.07 -4.10
CA GLU A 38 19.40 -3.71 -5.36
C GLU A 38 18.69 -5.07 -5.58
N SER A 39 18.30 -5.76 -4.51
CA SER A 39 17.57 -7.03 -4.61
C SER A 39 16.11 -6.86 -5.09
N CYS A 40 15.61 -5.62 -5.20
CA CYS A 40 14.29 -5.33 -5.76
C CYS A 40 14.28 -5.27 -7.29
N LYS A 41 15.43 -5.42 -7.94
CA LYS A 41 15.52 -5.56 -9.40
C LYS A 41 15.12 -6.96 -9.82
N TYR A 42 14.27 -7.08 -10.84
CA TYR A 42 13.84 -8.36 -11.40
C TYR A 42 13.37 -8.20 -12.85
N GLU A 43 13.48 -9.26 -13.63
CA GLU A 43 13.01 -9.30 -15.01
C GLU A 43 11.72 -10.12 -15.07
N ILE A 44 10.57 -9.45 -15.01
CA ILE A 44 9.25 -10.04 -15.22
C ILE A 44 8.42 -9.01 -15.95
N ASP A 45 7.56 -9.45 -16.88
CA ASP A 45 6.65 -8.58 -17.62
C ASP A 45 5.82 -7.71 -16.65
N GLU A 46 6.05 -6.39 -16.73
CA GLU A 46 5.48 -5.40 -15.80
C GLU A 46 3.95 -5.31 -15.86
N THR A 47 3.37 -5.66 -16.98
CA THR A 47 1.94 -5.37 -17.24
C THR A 47 1.01 -6.24 -16.40
N SER A 48 1.46 -7.40 -15.96
CA SER A 48 0.62 -8.40 -15.28
C SER A 48 0.74 -8.40 -13.75
N CYS A 49 1.85 -7.91 -13.16
CA CYS A 49 2.22 -8.23 -11.78
C CYS A 49 2.69 -7.04 -10.96
N VAL A 50 1.76 -6.23 -10.45
CA VAL A 50 2.10 -5.22 -9.43
C VAL A 50 2.34 -5.92 -8.09
N ASN A 51 3.54 -5.76 -7.53
CA ASN A 51 3.87 -6.16 -6.17
C ASN A 51 3.17 -5.22 -5.18
N LYS A 52 2.92 -5.68 -3.96
CA LYS A 52 2.25 -4.89 -2.94
C LYS A 52 3.29 -4.47 -1.90
N LEU A 53 3.19 -3.24 -1.41
CA LEU A 53 4.10 -2.71 -0.42
C LEU A 53 3.48 -2.84 0.97
N PHE A 54 2.72 -1.87 1.40
CA PHE A 54 1.99 -1.90 2.65
C PHE A 54 0.62 -1.23 2.49
N GLY A 55 -0.23 -1.38 3.49
CA GLY A 55 -1.57 -0.82 3.51
C GLY A 55 -2.46 -1.56 4.49
N PHE A 56 -3.74 -1.48 4.28
CA PHE A 56 -4.71 -2.18 5.09
C PHE A 56 -5.90 -2.67 4.28
N CYS A 57 -6.57 -3.69 4.79
CA CYS A 57 -7.87 -4.13 4.28
C CYS A 57 -8.93 -4.05 5.38
N PHE A 58 -10.15 -3.81 4.96
CA PHE A 58 -11.33 -3.83 5.81
C PHE A 58 -11.83 -5.26 5.91
N GLY A 59 -11.57 -5.91 7.03
CA GLY A 59 -11.77 -7.34 7.24
C GLY A 59 -10.56 -8.19 6.81
N PHE A 60 -10.79 -9.40 6.34
CA PHE A 60 -9.78 -10.35 5.86
C PHE A 60 -9.73 -10.48 4.34
N GLY A 61 -10.76 -10.03 3.65
CA GLY A 61 -10.90 -10.14 2.19
C GLY A 61 -10.09 -9.10 1.44
N VAL A 62 -8.80 -9.36 1.20
CA VAL A 62 -7.89 -8.40 0.52
C VAL A 62 -8.35 -8.01 -0.90
N HIS A 63 -9.20 -8.82 -1.54
CA HIS A 63 -9.78 -8.54 -2.85
C HIS A 63 -11.20 -7.92 -2.76
N GLU A 64 -11.72 -7.69 -1.58
CA GLU A 64 -13.02 -7.04 -1.37
C GLU A 64 -12.85 -5.52 -1.21
N ASN A 65 -12.17 -5.11 -0.13
CA ASN A 65 -11.86 -3.71 0.16
C ASN A 65 -10.47 -3.61 0.79
N SER A 66 -9.49 -3.22 -0.01
CA SER A 66 -8.13 -3.00 0.47
C SER A 66 -7.47 -1.80 -0.19
N ILE A 67 -6.61 -1.15 0.56
CA ILE A 67 -5.92 0.07 0.18
C ILE A 67 -4.44 -0.15 0.41
N ARG A 68 -3.65 -0.10 -0.66
CA ARG A 68 -2.22 -0.39 -0.60
C ARG A 68 -1.44 0.50 -1.56
N PHE A 69 -0.20 0.78 -1.23
CA PHE A 69 0.79 1.04 -2.24
C PHE A 69 1.18 -0.26 -2.92
N GLY A 70 1.34 -0.20 -4.24
CA GLY A 70 1.99 -1.23 -5.02
C GLY A 70 3.36 -0.76 -5.52
N TRP A 71 4.16 -1.67 -6.04
CA TRP A 71 5.44 -1.34 -6.67
C TRP A 71 5.79 -2.31 -7.80
N THR A 72 6.53 -1.84 -8.78
CA THR A 72 7.17 -2.64 -9.83
C THR A 72 8.56 -2.10 -10.09
N TYR A 73 9.48 -2.97 -10.48
CA TYR A 73 10.77 -2.54 -11.02
C TYR A 73 10.66 -2.38 -12.54
N ASN A 74 11.13 -1.25 -13.05
CA ASN A 74 11.22 -0.97 -14.48
C ASN A 74 12.68 -1.08 -14.92
N ALA A 75 13.04 -2.17 -15.61
CA ALA A 75 14.40 -2.42 -16.06
C ALA A 75 14.92 -1.39 -17.09
N PRO A 76 14.12 -0.93 -18.08
CA PRO A 76 14.58 0.10 -19.03
C PRO A 76 15.01 1.41 -18.39
N THR A 77 14.35 1.85 -17.32
CA THR A 77 14.69 3.10 -16.62
C THR A 77 15.49 2.88 -15.34
N ASN A 78 15.69 1.62 -14.93
CA ASN A 78 16.31 1.22 -13.67
C ASN A 78 15.65 1.87 -12.43
N GLN A 79 14.32 2.02 -12.45
CA GLN A 79 13.53 2.68 -11.40
C GLN A 79 12.48 1.76 -10.80
N ILE A 80 12.06 2.11 -9.59
CA ILE A 80 10.86 1.55 -8.97
C ILE A 80 9.67 2.46 -9.29
N TYR A 81 8.64 1.90 -9.89
CA TYR A 81 7.36 2.57 -10.07
C TYR A 81 6.44 2.25 -8.90
N ILE A 82 5.86 3.27 -8.32
CA ILE A 82 4.90 3.16 -7.21
C ILE A 82 3.49 3.30 -7.75
N TRP A 83 2.61 2.45 -7.27
CA TRP A 83 1.24 2.33 -7.73
C TRP A 83 0.25 2.59 -6.59
N LYS A 84 -0.85 3.27 -6.89
CA LYS A 84 -2.11 3.08 -6.19
C LYS A 84 -2.58 1.66 -6.51
N TYR A 85 -2.88 0.85 -5.49
CA TYR A 85 -3.34 -0.52 -5.67
C TYR A 85 -4.48 -0.81 -4.71
N PHE A 86 -5.70 -0.58 -5.17
CA PHE A 86 -6.90 -0.66 -4.36
C PHE A 86 -7.84 -1.72 -4.88
N TYR A 87 -8.50 -2.39 -3.96
CA TYR A 87 -9.74 -3.10 -4.22
C TYR A 87 -10.87 -2.34 -3.56
N ILE A 88 -11.88 -1.95 -4.33
CA ILE A 88 -13.09 -1.25 -3.86
C ILE A 88 -14.30 -2.06 -4.32
N ASN A 89 -15.04 -2.63 -3.37
CA ASN A 89 -16.19 -3.50 -3.64
C ASN A 89 -15.86 -4.62 -4.66
N GLY A 90 -14.72 -5.27 -4.48
CA GLY A 90 -14.26 -6.37 -5.32
C GLY A 90 -13.62 -5.95 -6.66
N LYS A 91 -13.63 -4.66 -7.01
CA LYS A 91 -13.01 -4.16 -8.24
C LYS A 91 -11.59 -3.68 -7.98
N LEU A 92 -10.65 -4.12 -8.81
CA LEU A 92 -9.27 -3.67 -8.78
C LEU A 92 -9.13 -2.32 -9.48
N GLU A 93 -8.58 -1.36 -8.76
CA GLU A 93 -8.10 -0.08 -9.28
C GLU A 93 -6.60 0.01 -9.09
N LYS A 94 -5.86 0.20 -10.19
CA LYS A 94 -4.40 0.39 -10.13
C LYS A 94 -3.97 1.51 -11.06
N GLU A 95 -3.06 2.36 -10.55
CA GLU A 95 -2.54 3.51 -11.29
C GLU A 95 -1.11 3.79 -10.84
N LYS A 96 -0.21 4.09 -11.78
CA LYS A 96 1.15 4.54 -11.47
C LYS A 96 1.10 5.99 -10.98
N ILE A 97 1.58 6.22 -9.78
CA ILE A 97 1.49 7.53 -9.10
C ILE A 97 2.83 8.18 -8.79
N PHE A 98 3.94 7.42 -8.83
CA PHE A 98 5.27 7.95 -8.51
C PHE A 98 6.35 7.03 -9.09
N ALA A 99 7.58 7.55 -9.23
CA ALA A 99 8.78 6.78 -9.56
C ALA A 99 9.93 7.22 -8.66
N CYS A 100 10.79 6.29 -8.27
CA CYS A 100 11.99 6.56 -7.48
C CYS A 100 13.15 5.66 -7.89
N GLU A 101 14.37 6.09 -7.53
CA GLU A 101 15.59 5.33 -7.76
C GLU A 101 15.74 4.18 -6.75
N ILE A 102 16.47 3.14 -7.13
CA ILE A 102 16.94 2.11 -6.19
C ILE A 102 17.86 2.77 -5.15
N GLY A 103 17.67 2.43 -3.88
CA GLY A 103 18.42 3.02 -2.76
C GLY A 103 17.89 4.37 -2.28
N GLU A 104 16.97 5.00 -3.01
CA GLU A 104 16.36 6.25 -2.58
C GLU A 104 15.38 6.04 -1.43
N SER A 105 15.50 6.89 -0.39
CA SER A 105 14.58 6.88 0.76
C SER A 105 13.42 7.82 0.52
N ASN A 106 12.21 7.28 0.44
CA ASN A 106 10.99 8.08 0.30
C ASN A 106 10.02 7.79 1.43
N PHE A 107 9.35 8.83 1.92
CA PHE A 107 8.31 8.72 2.96
C PHE A 107 6.95 8.49 2.32
N TYR A 108 6.31 7.39 2.66
CA TYR A 108 4.99 6.99 2.17
C TYR A 108 3.96 7.03 3.29
N GLU A 109 2.77 7.51 2.99
CA GLU A 109 1.69 7.58 3.97
C GLU A 109 0.34 7.24 3.31
N ILE A 110 -0.41 6.35 3.95
CA ILE A 110 -1.82 6.08 3.66
C ILE A 110 -2.64 6.66 4.80
N LEU A 111 -3.56 7.54 4.49
CA LEU A 111 -4.51 8.11 5.42
C LEU A 111 -5.92 7.63 5.09
N ALA A 112 -6.70 7.24 6.09
CA ALA A 112 -8.12 6.98 5.93
C ALA A 112 -8.89 7.62 7.08
N ASN A 113 -9.71 8.60 6.75
CA ASN A 113 -10.57 9.32 7.68
C ASN A 113 -11.99 8.78 7.57
N LYS A 114 -12.63 8.54 8.70
CA LYS A 114 -14.04 8.18 8.73
C LYS A 114 -14.87 9.36 8.23
N SER A 115 -15.77 9.11 7.29
CA SER A 115 -16.72 10.11 6.81
C SER A 115 -17.70 10.50 7.92
N ASN A 116 -17.97 11.80 8.05
CA ASN A 116 -19.00 12.27 8.97
C ASN A 116 -20.42 12.14 8.37
N ASN A 117 -20.52 12.03 7.05
CA ASN A 117 -21.78 12.09 6.32
C ASN A 117 -22.37 10.72 6.03
N VAL A 118 -21.53 9.68 5.91
CA VAL A 118 -21.97 8.34 5.54
C VAL A 118 -21.41 7.31 6.52
N LYS A 119 -22.31 6.52 7.09
CA LYS A 119 -21.94 5.46 8.02
C LYS A 119 -21.02 4.44 7.36
N ASN A 120 -19.92 4.10 8.06
CA ASN A 120 -18.94 3.11 7.61
C ASN A 120 -18.21 3.45 6.30
N GLU A 121 -18.22 4.72 5.90
CA GLU A 121 -17.41 5.24 4.79
C GLU A 121 -16.10 5.82 5.32
N TYR A 122 -15.02 5.58 4.58
CA TYR A 122 -13.69 6.09 4.84
C TYR A 122 -13.17 6.84 3.61
N LEU A 123 -12.61 8.01 3.85
CA LEU A 123 -12.02 8.88 2.85
C LEU A 123 -10.51 8.65 2.82
N VAL A 124 -9.98 8.16 1.69
CA VAL A 124 -8.60 7.70 1.58
C VAL A 124 -7.73 8.67 0.80
N THR A 125 -6.54 8.94 1.34
CA THR A 125 -5.50 9.76 0.70
C THR A 125 -4.17 9.03 0.72
N LEU A 126 -3.42 9.09 -0.37
CA LEU A 126 -2.02 8.66 -0.44
C LEU A 126 -1.10 9.89 -0.51
N LYS A 127 0.00 9.85 0.25
CA LYS A 127 1.05 10.87 0.20
C LYS A 127 2.41 10.21 0.04
N ILE A 128 3.29 10.89 -0.72
CA ILE A 128 4.71 10.55 -0.82
C ILE A 128 5.51 11.83 -0.56
N ASN A 129 6.51 11.77 0.33
CA ASN A 129 7.33 12.90 0.77
C ASN A 129 6.48 14.11 1.21
N ASN A 130 5.42 13.85 1.99
CA ASN A 130 4.43 14.81 2.46
C ASN A 130 3.60 15.51 1.35
N LYS A 131 3.80 15.16 0.08
CA LYS A 131 2.97 15.63 -1.02
C LYS A 131 1.85 14.62 -1.27
N LYS A 132 0.64 15.13 -1.46
CA LYS A 132 -0.50 14.32 -1.87
C LYS A 132 -0.26 13.83 -3.30
N VAL A 133 -0.32 12.54 -3.52
CA VAL A 133 -0.14 11.90 -4.83
C VAL A 133 -1.42 11.25 -5.33
N TYR A 134 -2.42 11.14 -4.45
CA TYR A 134 -3.73 10.62 -4.81
C TYR A 134 -4.80 11.02 -3.75
N PRO A 135 -5.99 11.42 -4.16
CA PRO A 135 -6.36 11.82 -5.53
C PRO A 135 -5.63 13.11 -5.97
N LEU A 136 -5.39 13.26 -7.28
CA LEU A 136 -4.61 14.37 -7.82
C LEU A 136 -5.40 15.68 -7.94
N ASN A 137 -6.72 15.58 -8.15
CA ASN A 137 -7.57 16.76 -8.38
C ASN A 137 -7.99 17.44 -7.09
N ASP A 138 -7.99 18.77 -7.11
CA ASP A 138 -8.36 19.63 -5.98
C ASP A 138 -9.86 20.04 -5.97
N SER A 139 -10.69 19.43 -6.84
CA SER A 139 -12.14 19.66 -6.77
C SER A 139 -12.72 19.05 -5.48
N LEU A 140 -13.60 19.79 -4.82
CA LEU A 140 -14.12 19.44 -3.48
C LEU A 140 -14.85 18.08 -3.43
N ASP A 141 -15.36 17.58 -4.55
CA ASP A 141 -16.13 16.34 -4.64
C ASP A 141 -15.29 15.09 -4.96
N ASP A 142 -14.06 15.25 -5.51
CA ASP A 142 -13.16 14.15 -5.90
C ASP A 142 -11.97 13.97 -4.95
N TYR A 143 -12.03 14.57 -3.76
CA TYR A 143 -10.89 14.68 -2.83
C TYR A 143 -10.41 13.35 -2.24
N TYR A 144 -11.26 12.31 -2.27
CA TYR A 144 -10.99 11.06 -1.56
C TYR A 144 -11.55 9.85 -2.29
N THR A 145 -10.79 8.77 -2.36
CA THR A 145 -11.42 7.48 -2.65
C THR A 145 -12.30 7.08 -1.48
N LYS A 146 -13.57 6.85 -1.75
CA LYS A 146 -14.54 6.43 -0.74
C LYS A 146 -14.53 4.91 -0.63
N VAL A 147 -14.28 4.42 0.56
CA VAL A 147 -14.36 2.98 0.85
C VAL A 147 -15.47 2.77 1.87
N GLN A 148 -16.50 2.03 1.49
CA GLN A 148 -17.53 1.58 2.41
C GLN A 148 -17.18 0.18 2.92
N SER A 149 -17.30 -0.03 4.22
CA SER A 149 -17.08 -1.35 4.80
C SER A 149 -18.11 -1.67 5.87
N THR A 150 -18.75 -2.83 5.72
CA THR A 150 -19.61 -3.42 6.76
C THR A 150 -18.82 -4.18 7.83
N LYS A 151 -17.50 -4.33 7.64
CA LYS A 151 -16.64 -5.06 8.58
C LYS A 151 -16.38 -4.22 9.82
N CYS A 152 -16.25 -4.88 10.96
CA CYS A 152 -16.00 -4.23 12.25
C CYS A 152 -14.51 -4.08 12.61
N PHE A 153 -13.60 -4.54 11.74
CA PHE A 153 -12.15 -4.48 11.96
C PHE A 153 -11.39 -4.24 10.66
N ILE A 154 -10.14 -3.80 10.80
CA ILE A 154 -9.16 -3.71 9.72
C ILE A 154 -7.96 -4.59 10.02
N THR A 155 -7.26 -4.99 8.96
CA THR A 155 -6.02 -5.75 9.02
C THR A 155 -4.93 -4.99 8.30
N THR A 156 -3.77 -4.80 8.96
CA THR A 156 -2.60 -4.23 8.29
C THR A 156 -2.01 -5.22 7.30
N LEU A 157 -1.55 -4.71 6.17
CA LEU A 157 -0.96 -5.50 5.09
C LEU A 157 0.50 -5.09 4.90
N GLY A 158 1.35 -6.06 4.66
CA GLY A 158 2.78 -5.86 4.42
C GLY A 158 3.19 -6.20 2.98
N PRO A 159 4.52 -6.17 2.72
CA PRO A 159 5.04 -6.46 1.40
C PRO A 159 4.68 -7.86 0.92
N TYR A 160 4.30 -7.93 -0.36
CA TYR A 160 3.89 -9.16 -1.04
C TYR A 160 4.36 -9.09 -2.50
N PHE A 161 4.97 -10.13 -3.01
CA PHE A 161 5.46 -10.20 -4.38
C PHE A 161 4.41 -10.83 -5.31
N GLY A 162 4.21 -10.16 -6.45
CA GLY A 162 3.45 -10.68 -7.58
C GLY A 162 1.95 -10.86 -7.36
N GLY A 163 1.33 -11.43 -8.37
CA GLY A 163 0.00 -12.02 -8.34
C GLY A 163 0.17 -13.55 -8.44
N ASN A 164 0.34 -14.05 -9.66
CA ASN A 164 0.56 -15.47 -9.93
C ASN A 164 2.04 -15.87 -9.95
N THR A 165 2.96 -14.91 -9.97
CA THR A 165 4.41 -15.15 -10.05
C THR A 165 5.05 -14.97 -8.67
N ARG A 166 5.89 -15.93 -8.29
CA ARG A 166 6.65 -15.90 -7.03
C ARG A 166 7.96 -15.12 -7.21
N ALA A 167 8.52 -14.64 -6.11
CA ALA A 167 9.78 -13.90 -6.11
C ALA A 167 10.91 -14.74 -6.76
N PRO A 168 11.59 -14.23 -7.80
CA PRO A 168 12.64 -14.98 -8.52
C PRO A 168 13.90 -15.14 -7.68
N HIS A 169 14.13 -14.27 -6.75
CA HIS A 169 15.20 -14.30 -5.74
C HIS A 169 14.72 -13.63 -4.46
N THR A 170 15.53 -13.66 -3.39
CA THR A 170 15.17 -12.98 -2.14
C THR A 170 15.28 -11.48 -2.29
N MET A 171 14.21 -10.76 -2.00
CA MET A 171 14.11 -9.31 -2.07
C MET A 171 14.08 -8.70 -0.67
N LYS A 172 14.66 -7.51 -0.51
CA LYS A 172 14.73 -6.78 0.74
C LYS A 172 14.15 -5.38 0.55
N ILE A 173 13.26 -5.01 1.44
CA ILE A 173 12.68 -3.67 1.51
C ILE A 173 12.94 -3.15 2.91
N GLU A 174 13.68 -2.07 3.03
CA GLU A 174 13.93 -1.42 4.30
C GLU A 174 12.78 -0.49 4.66
N TYR A 175 12.40 -0.51 5.93
CA TYR A 175 11.28 0.25 6.45
C TYR A 175 11.67 0.98 7.74
N TYR A 176 11.46 2.29 7.73
CA TYR A 176 11.68 3.17 8.87
C TYR A 176 10.37 3.93 9.16
N GLY A 177 9.62 3.54 10.18
CA GLY A 177 8.40 4.27 10.49
C GLY A 177 7.45 3.53 11.43
N ARG A 178 6.24 4.08 11.53
CA ARG A 178 5.14 3.52 12.31
C ARG A 178 4.23 2.72 11.40
N GLU A 179 3.99 1.46 11.73
CA GLU A 179 3.15 0.59 10.91
C GLU A 179 1.68 0.99 10.93
N MET A 180 1.22 1.63 12.01
CA MET A 180 -0.13 2.20 12.11
C MET A 180 -0.23 3.11 13.32
N THR A 181 -0.84 4.26 13.18
CA THR A 181 -1.19 5.15 14.29
C THR A 181 -2.71 5.23 14.43
N LYS A 182 -3.17 5.13 15.66
CA LYS A 182 -4.56 5.34 16.05
C LYS A 182 -4.63 6.67 16.79
N THR A 183 -5.50 7.57 16.37
CA THR A 183 -5.88 8.76 17.14
C THR A 183 -7.30 8.59 17.65
N HIS A 184 -7.50 8.89 18.90
CA HIS A 184 -8.80 8.89 19.57
C HIS A 184 -9.52 10.22 19.27
#